data_8f26650572700c929f5b606b98e53e5e
#
_entry.id   8f26650572700c929f5b606b98e53e5e
#
_cell.length_a   1.000
_cell.length_b   1.000
_cell.length_c   1.000
_cell.angle_alpha   90.00
_cell.angle_beta   90.00
_cell.angle_gamma   90.00
#
_symmetry.space_group_name_H-M   'P 1'
#
loop_
_entity.id
_entity.type
_entity.pdbx_description
1 polymer ?
#
loop_
_entity_poly.entity_id
_entity_poly.type
_entity_poly.pdbx_seq_one_letter_code
_entity_poly.pdbx_strand_id
1 'polypeptide(L)'
;MTGPHALKPFLLAYPGPLRDLLVAAVLAGEKVSTTGLLVEWQVENEDLPEVGERSALIDSDGREVAVVEVTEVRVLPLGEVGLRHALDEGEGHTTVAEWRSAHERFWHSEEMREGLGDPEFVVDDGTMVVAERFRVVETL
;
A
#
# COMPACT_ATOMS: atom_id res chain seq x y z
N MET A 1 20.89 -14.61 -14.17
CA MET A 1 20.42 -14.27 -14.13
C MET A 1 19.98 -14.64 -13.99
N THR A 2 19.77 -14.87 -13.79
CA THR A 2 19.09 -15.06 -13.88
C THR A 2 18.52 -14.70 -14.24
N GLY A 3 18.82 -15.73 -14.33
CA GLY A 3 17.80 -15.16 -15.16
C GLY A 3 17.25 -13.88 -14.57
N PRO A 4 16.71 -13.04 -15.34
CA PRO A 4 16.16 -11.84 -14.78
C PRO A 4 15.22 -12.23 -13.65
N HIS A 5 15.49 -11.73 -12.51
CA HIS A 5 14.62 -11.96 -11.38
C HIS A 5 13.41 -11.09 -11.58
N ALA A 6 12.26 -11.72 -11.73
CA ALA A 6 11.03 -10.97 -11.72
C ALA A 6 10.90 -10.31 -10.36
N LEU A 7 10.74 -9.00 -10.35
CA LEU A 7 10.49 -8.28 -9.11
C LEU A 7 9.08 -8.62 -8.63
N LYS A 8 8.89 -8.61 -7.31
CA LYS A 8 7.56 -8.75 -6.75
C LYS A 8 6.71 -7.57 -7.22
N PRO A 9 5.42 -7.78 -7.48
CA PRO A 9 4.56 -6.65 -7.81
C PRO A 9 4.31 -5.77 -6.59
N PHE A 10 4.31 -4.45 -6.81
CA PHE A 10 3.90 -3.48 -5.81
C PHE A 10 2.52 -3.00 -6.23
N LEU A 11 1.50 -3.53 -5.54
CA LEU A 11 0.10 -3.32 -5.92
C LEU A 11 -0.56 -2.30 -5.01
N LEU A 12 -1.09 -1.23 -5.60
CA LEU A 12 -1.82 -0.19 -4.88
C LEU A 12 -3.30 -0.32 -5.25
N ALA A 13 -4.12 -0.66 -4.28
CA ALA A 13 -5.56 -0.88 -4.48
C ALA A 13 -5.81 -2.00 -5.51
N TYR A 14 -7.00 -2.03 -6.08
CA TYR A 14 -7.36 -2.97 -7.14
C TYR A 14 -7.29 -2.26 -8.50
N PRO A 15 -7.15 -3.00 -9.61
CA PRO A 15 -7.15 -2.36 -10.93
C PRO A 15 -8.38 -1.47 -11.10
N GLY A 16 -8.19 -0.26 -11.59
CA GLY A 16 -9.26 0.70 -11.79
C GLY A 16 -8.82 2.14 -11.49
N PRO A 17 -9.81 3.06 -11.43
CA PRO A 17 -9.52 4.49 -11.27
C PRO A 17 -8.70 4.84 -10.02
N LEU A 18 -8.94 4.16 -8.90
CA LEU A 18 -8.17 4.45 -7.69
C LEU A 18 -6.70 4.07 -7.87
N ARG A 19 -6.42 2.87 -8.40
CA ARG A 19 -5.03 2.49 -8.69
C ARG A 19 -4.38 3.49 -9.64
N ASP A 20 -5.09 3.92 -10.66
CA ASP A 20 -4.55 4.88 -11.62
C ASP A 20 -4.13 6.18 -10.95
N LEU A 21 -4.95 6.69 -10.02
CA LEU A 21 -4.62 7.89 -9.25
C LEU A 21 -3.40 7.67 -8.35
N LEU A 22 -3.35 6.53 -7.66
CA LEU A 22 -2.25 6.22 -6.75
C LEU A 22 -0.93 6.04 -7.51
N VAL A 23 -0.96 5.34 -8.63
CA VAL A 23 0.22 5.15 -9.48
C VAL A 23 0.72 6.50 -9.99
N ALA A 24 -0.19 7.37 -10.45
CA ALA A 24 0.18 8.71 -10.90
C ALA A 24 0.83 9.52 -9.77
N ALA A 25 0.33 9.42 -8.55
CA ALA A 25 0.89 10.11 -7.39
C ALA A 25 2.30 9.60 -7.05
N VAL A 26 2.54 8.30 -7.16
CA VAL A 26 3.88 7.73 -6.96
C VAL A 26 4.85 8.27 -8.02
N LEU A 27 4.44 8.23 -9.29
CA LEU A 27 5.29 8.69 -10.39
C LEU A 27 5.58 10.20 -10.31
N ALA A 28 4.67 10.97 -9.75
CA ALA A 28 4.85 12.41 -9.54
C ALA A 28 5.69 12.73 -8.28
N GLY A 29 6.03 11.73 -7.48
CA GLY A 29 6.77 11.93 -6.24
C GLY A 29 5.94 12.45 -5.08
N GLU A 30 4.62 12.48 -5.23
CA GLU A 30 3.70 12.97 -4.20
C GLU A 30 3.35 11.89 -3.17
N LYS A 31 3.33 10.62 -3.61
CA LYS A 31 3.07 9.49 -2.74
C LYS A 31 4.37 8.77 -2.44
N VAL A 32 4.82 8.82 -1.18
CA VAL A 32 6.06 8.20 -0.72
C VAL A 32 5.85 7.26 0.46
N SER A 33 4.60 7.00 0.81
CA SER A 33 4.24 6.04 1.85
C SER A 33 2.93 5.34 1.49
N THR A 34 2.70 4.19 2.10
CA THR A 34 1.48 3.42 1.92
C THR A 34 1.21 2.61 3.18
N THR A 35 -0.04 2.16 3.34
CA THR A 35 -0.45 1.39 4.51
C THR A 35 -1.27 0.20 4.05
N GLY A 36 -0.90 -0.98 4.53
CA GLY A 36 -1.69 -2.19 4.31
C GLY A 36 -2.08 -2.82 5.64
N LEU A 37 -3.04 -3.72 5.60
CA LEU A 37 -3.45 -4.47 6.79
C LEU A 37 -2.49 -5.64 7.00
N LEU A 38 -2.01 -5.81 8.23
CA LEU A 38 -1.14 -6.95 8.54
C LEU A 38 -1.79 -8.27 8.15
N VAL A 39 -3.10 -8.38 8.34
CA VAL A 39 -3.85 -9.60 8.01
C VAL A 39 -3.78 -9.97 6.53
N GLU A 40 -3.55 -9.01 5.63
CA GLU A 40 -3.40 -9.30 4.20
C GLU A 40 -2.19 -10.19 3.94
N TRP A 41 -1.05 -9.89 4.59
CA TRP A 41 0.14 -10.74 4.48
C TRP A 41 -0.07 -12.09 5.12
N GLN A 42 -0.79 -12.14 6.24
CA GLN A 42 -1.08 -13.39 6.94
C GLN A 42 -1.96 -14.32 6.09
N VAL A 43 -3.01 -13.76 5.47
CA VAL A 43 -3.92 -14.53 4.61
C VAL A 43 -3.20 -15.10 3.40
N GLU A 44 -2.31 -14.31 2.79
CA GLU A 44 -1.53 -14.73 1.62
C GLU A 44 -0.32 -15.58 1.98
N ASN A 45 -0.04 -15.74 3.27
CA ASN A 45 1.13 -16.44 3.76
C ASN A 45 2.43 -15.87 3.17
N GLU A 46 2.51 -14.54 3.15
CA GLU A 46 3.67 -13.82 2.61
C GLU A 46 4.47 -13.16 3.72
N ASP A 47 5.77 -13.05 3.50
CA ASP A 47 6.65 -12.29 4.39
C ASP A 47 6.38 -10.81 4.25
N LEU A 48 6.55 -10.06 5.34
CA LEU A 48 6.45 -8.60 5.30
C LEU A 48 7.58 -8.03 4.44
N PRO A 49 7.35 -6.85 3.84
CA PRO A 49 8.41 -6.19 3.09
C PRO A 49 9.57 -5.82 4.01
N GLU A 50 10.78 -5.79 3.46
CA GLU A 50 11.99 -5.45 4.19
C GLU A 50 12.60 -4.18 3.62
N VAL A 51 13.29 -3.41 4.46
CA VAL A 51 14.04 -2.23 4.02
C VAL A 51 15.08 -2.68 2.99
N GLY A 52 15.12 -1.97 1.85
CA GLY A 52 15.99 -2.29 0.73
C GLY A 52 15.34 -3.18 -0.32
N GLU A 53 14.19 -3.78 -0.02
CA GLU A 53 13.48 -4.60 -0.98
C GLU A 53 12.98 -3.74 -2.15
N ARG A 54 13.14 -4.27 -3.36
CA ARG A 54 12.67 -3.61 -4.58
C ARG A 54 11.51 -4.37 -5.18
N SER A 55 10.54 -3.62 -5.69
CA SER A 55 9.31 -4.16 -6.27
C SER A 55 8.95 -3.36 -7.51
N ALA A 56 8.18 -3.97 -8.39
CA ALA A 56 7.70 -3.31 -9.60
C ALA A 56 6.32 -2.72 -9.35
N LEU A 57 6.18 -1.41 -9.54
CA LEU A 57 4.89 -0.74 -9.45
C LEU A 57 4.05 -1.12 -10.68
N ILE A 58 2.86 -1.64 -10.44
CA ILE A 58 1.99 -2.20 -11.47
C ILE A 58 0.80 -1.27 -11.68
N ASP A 59 0.53 -0.90 -12.95
CA ASP A 59 -0.64 -0.11 -13.29
C ASP A 59 -1.89 -1.00 -13.46
N SER A 60 -3.03 -0.39 -13.80
CA SER A 60 -4.29 -1.13 -13.95
C SER A 60 -4.32 -2.07 -15.15
N ASP A 61 -3.39 -1.91 -16.09
CA ASP A 61 -3.26 -2.80 -17.25
C ASP A 61 -2.26 -3.95 -16.99
N GLY A 62 -1.72 -4.01 -15.78
CA GLY A 62 -0.75 -5.05 -15.42
C GLY A 62 0.67 -4.76 -15.86
N ARG A 63 0.97 -3.53 -16.28
CA ARG A 63 2.31 -3.15 -16.72
C ARG A 63 3.17 -2.69 -15.57
N GLU A 64 4.45 -3.01 -15.65
CA GLU A 64 5.45 -2.49 -14.73
C GLU A 64 5.85 -1.09 -15.19
N VAL A 65 5.59 -0.07 -14.36
CA VAL A 65 5.82 1.32 -14.73
C VAL A 65 6.96 1.99 -13.96
N ALA A 66 7.39 1.39 -12.86
CA ALA A 66 8.50 1.90 -12.08
C ALA A 66 9.03 0.80 -11.17
N VAL A 67 10.25 1.00 -10.67
CA VAL A 67 10.80 0.16 -9.59
C VAL A 67 10.83 1.03 -8.33
N VAL A 68 10.26 0.52 -7.25
CA VAL A 68 10.27 1.19 -5.95
C VAL A 68 11.12 0.40 -4.96
N GLU A 69 11.77 1.11 -4.04
CA GLU A 69 12.58 0.50 -2.99
C GLU A 69 12.02 0.92 -1.63
N VAL A 70 11.81 -0.05 -0.76
CA VAL A 70 11.31 0.18 0.59
C VAL A 70 12.41 0.82 1.43
N THR A 71 12.09 1.93 2.08
CA THR A 71 13.06 2.65 2.93
C THR A 71 12.73 2.55 4.42
N GLU A 72 11.48 2.24 4.76
CA GLU A 72 11.07 2.05 6.15
C GLU A 72 9.84 1.15 6.21
N VAL A 73 9.79 0.28 7.21
CA VAL A 73 8.64 -0.58 7.48
C VAL A 73 8.34 -0.52 8.98
N ARG A 74 7.09 -0.19 9.33
CA ARG A 74 6.65 -0.23 10.72
C ARG A 74 5.36 -1.00 10.81
N VAL A 75 5.24 -1.84 11.83
CA VAL A 75 3.99 -2.53 12.14
C VAL A 75 3.46 -1.90 13.43
N LEU A 76 2.25 -1.34 13.36
CA LEU A 76 1.69 -0.61 14.48
C LEU A 76 0.16 -0.67 14.43
N PRO A 77 -0.51 -0.38 15.57
CA PRO A 77 -1.97 -0.27 15.56
C PRO A 77 -2.44 0.90 14.69
N LEU A 78 -3.54 0.72 14.01
CA LEU A 78 -4.13 1.73 13.12
C LEU A 78 -4.30 3.09 13.82
N GLY A 79 -4.73 3.08 15.09
CA GLY A 79 -4.91 4.31 15.85
C GLY A 79 -3.64 5.08 16.14
N GLU A 80 -2.47 4.49 15.89
CA GLU A 80 -1.18 5.16 16.11
C GLU A 80 -0.55 5.72 14.83
N VAL A 81 -1.22 5.57 13.69
CA VAL A 81 -0.72 6.17 12.44
C VAL A 81 -0.83 7.68 12.54
N GLY A 82 0.29 8.37 12.33
CA GLY A 82 0.39 9.82 12.51
C GLY A 82 0.14 10.62 11.26
N LEU A 83 0.02 11.93 11.45
CA LEU A 83 -0.29 12.88 10.38
C LEU A 83 0.76 12.87 9.27
N ARG A 84 2.06 12.80 9.62
CA ARG A 84 3.12 12.81 8.61
C ARG A 84 2.97 11.64 7.63
N HIS A 85 2.70 10.45 8.15
CA HIS A 85 2.50 9.28 7.30
C HIS A 85 1.28 9.46 6.39
N ALA A 86 0.18 9.99 6.96
CA ALA A 86 -1.04 10.24 6.22
C ALA A 86 -0.83 11.26 5.09
N LEU A 87 -0.08 12.33 5.36
CA LEU A 87 0.24 13.34 4.34
C LEU A 87 1.15 12.76 3.25
N ASP A 88 2.11 11.95 3.63
CA ASP A 88 3.08 11.36 2.71
C ASP A 88 2.49 10.29 1.81
N GLU A 89 1.26 9.84 2.09
CA GLU A 89 0.55 8.95 1.15
C GLU A 89 0.12 9.69 -0.12
N GLY A 90 0.14 11.03 -0.10
CA GLY A 90 -0.03 11.83 -1.32
C GLY A 90 -1.42 11.78 -1.94
N GLU A 91 -2.44 11.46 -1.14
CA GLU A 91 -3.80 11.29 -1.63
C GLU A 91 -4.70 12.50 -1.35
N GLY A 92 -4.10 13.62 -0.92
CA GLY A 92 -4.83 14.86 -0.71
C GLY A 92 -5.47 15.02 0.66
N HIS A 93 -5.24 14.09 1.57
CA HIS A 93 -5.77 14.21 2.94
C HIS A 93 -4.98 15.25 3.72
N THR A 94 -5.65 16.04 4.52
CA THR A 94 -5.02 17.06 5.35
C THR A 94 -5.09 16.74 6.84
N THR A 95 -5.85 15.71 7.23
CA THR A 95 -5.96 15.25 8.60
C THR A 95 -5.89 13.73 8.66
N VAL A 96 -5.52 13.21 9.84
CA VAL A 96 -5.53 11.77 10.08
C VAL A 96 -6.96 11.22 9.95
N ALA A 97 -7.95 11.99 10.38
CA ALA A 97 -9.36 11.56 10.30
C ALA A 97 -9.82 11.36 8.86
N GLU A 98 -9.43 12.26 7.94
CA GLU A 98 -9.75 12.11 6.51
C GLU A 98 -9.05 10.88 5.93
N TRP A 99 -7.77 10.72 6.25
CA TRP A 99 -6.97 9.56 5.83
C TRP A 99 -7.61 8.27 6.35
N ARG A 100 -7.98 8.25 7.62
CA ARG A 100 -8.62 7.11 8.26
C ARG A 100 -9.95 6.74 7.59
N SER A 101 -10.80 7.72 7.34
CA SER A 101 -12.09 7.47 6.68
C SER A 101 -11.94 6.86 5.29
N ALA A 102 -10.99 7.37 4.51
CA ALA A 102 -10.75 6.85 3.16
C ALA A 102 -10.25 5.40 3.21
N HIS A 103 -9.33 5.11 4.13
CA HIS A 103 -8.80 3.76 4.29
C HIS A 103 -9.85 2.79 4.82
N GLU A 104 -10.68 3.23 5.76
CA GLU A 104 -11.77 2.38 6.26
C GLU A 104 -12.74 1.99 5.14
N ARG A 105 -13.08 2.94 4.27
CA ARG A 105 -13.95 2.64 3.13
C ARG A 105 -13.33 1.56 2.23
N PHE A 106 -12.03 1.67 1.97
CA PHE A 106 -11.31 0.69 1.14
C PHE A 106 -11.23 -0.67 1.84
N TRP A 107 -10.86 -0.67 3.11
CA TRP A 107 -10.70 -1.91 3.86
C TRP A 107 -12.02 -2.62 4.16
N HIS A 108 -13.13 -1.87 4.18
CA HIS A 108 -14.46 -2.44 4.35
C HIS A 108 -15.15 -2.74 3.03
N SER A 109 -14.45 -2.61 1.91
CA SER A 109 -15.02 -2.91 0.60
C SER A 109 -15.32 -4.40 0.46
N GLU A 110 -16.24 -4.71 -0.44
CA GLU A 110 -16.59 -6.09 -0.72
C GLU A 110 -15.39 -6.89 -1.22
N GLU A 111 -14.58 -6.27 -2.10
CA GLU A 111 -13.37 -6.89 -2.64
C GLU A 111 -12.38 -7.26 -1.55
N MET A 112 -12.18 -6.34 -0.59
CA MET A 112 -11.23 -6.60 0.51
C MET A 112 -11.75 -7.72 1.40
N ARG A 113 -13.02 -7.67 1.78
CA ARG A 113 -13.61 -8.69 2.64
C ARG A 113 -13.59 -10.06 1.99
N GLU A 114 -13.85 -10.10 0.68
CA GLU A 114 -13.77 -11.35 -0.08
C GLU A 114 -12.33 -11.87 -0.10
N GLY A 115 -11.36 -11.01 -0.37
CA GLY A 115 -9.95 -11.39 -0.37
C GLY A 115 -9.45 -11.88 0.99
N LEU A 116 -9.98 -11.33 2.08
CA LEU A 116 -9.63 -11.77 3.44
C LEU A 116 -10.40 -13.02 3.88
N GLY A 117 -11.44 -13.40 3.14
CA GLY A 117 -12.29 -14.52 3.54
C GLY A 117 -13.13 -14.20 4.78
N ASP A 118 -13.42 -12.92 5.02
CA ASP A 118 -14.15 -12.45 6.20
C ASP A 118 -15.17 -11.39 5.79
N PRO A 119 -16.44 -11.80 5.54
CA PRO A 119 -17.46 -10.86 5.07
C PRO A 119 -17.87 -9.81 6.12
N GLU A 120 -17.48 -10.00 7.38
CA GLU A 120 -17.83 -9.09 8.46
C GLU A 120 -16.61 -8.31 8.96
N PHE A 121 -15.51 -8.34 8.20
CA PHE A 121 -14.28 -7.66 8.60
C PHE A 121 -14.51 -6.18 8.84
N VAL A 122 -14.06 -5.68 9.99
CA VAL A 122 -14.04 -4.26 10.31
C VAL A 122 -12.71 -3.92 10.98
N VAL A 123 -12.27 -2.69 10.82
CA VAL A 123 -11.06 -2.20 11.50
C VAL A 123 -11.43 -1.36 12.70
N ASP A 124 -10.52 -1.29 13.67
CA ASP A 124 -10.62 -0.41 14.82
C ASP A 124 -9.22 0.13 15.14
N ASP A 125 -9.10 0.89 16.24
CA ASP A 125 -7.82 1.49 16.61
C ASP A 125 -6.72 0.45 16.89
N GLY A 126 -7.10 -0.76 17.29
CA GLY A 126 -6.16 -1.84 17.59
C GLY A 126 -5.79 -2.69 16.39
N THR A 127 -6.44 -2.49 15.25
CA THR A 127 -6.13 -3.27 14.04
C THR A 127 -4.69 -3.00 13.62
N MET A 128 -3.90 -4.07 13.47
CA MET A 128 -2.50 -3.91 13.10
C MET A 128 -2.35 -3.62 11.61
N VAL A 129 -1.55 -2.62 11.31
CA VAL A 129 -1.26 -2.22 9.93
C VAL A 129 0.25 -2.22 9.70
N VAL A 130 0.62 -2.30 8.44
CA VAL A 130 2.01 -2.21 7.98
C VAL A 130 2.14 -0.87 7.26
N ALA A 131 2.92 0.03 7.86
CA ALA A 131 3.19 1.36 7.31
C ALA A 131 4.55 1.33 6.63
N GLU A 132 4.57 1.53 5.32
CA GLU A 132 5.78 1.49 4.51
C GLU A 132 6.11 2.87 3.98
N ARG A 133 7.41 3.14 3.90
CA ARG A 133 7.93 4.28 3.11
C ARG A 133 8.77 3.70 2.00
N PHE A 134 8.76 4.36 0.86
CA PHE A 134 9.46 3.87 -0.33
C PHE A 134 9.90 5.05 -1.20
N ARG A 135 10.74 4.75 -2.18
CA ARG A 135 11.17 5.72 -3.19
C ARG A 135 11.19 5.05 -4.55
N VAL A 136 10.99 5.84 -5.58
CA VAL A 136 11.16 5.36 -6.95
C VAL A 136 12.65 5.36 -7.26
N VAL A 137 13.19 4.21 -7.67
CA VAL A 137 14.60 4.09 -8.05
C VAL A 137 14.80 4.01 -9.56
N GLU A 138 13.74 3.69 -10.29
CA GLU A 138 13.79 3.62 -11.75
C GLU A 138 12.38 3.81 -12.31
N THR A 139 12.27 4.59 -13.38
CA THR A 139 11.02 4.72 -14.15
C THR A 139 11.16 3.89 -15.42
N LEU A 140 10.17 3.07 -15.68
CA LEU A 140 10.25 2.12 -16.80
C LEU A 140 9.54 2.63 -18.06
#